data_093e6495314a5d71bc69b6fc06123058
#
_entry.id   093e6495314a5d71bc69b6fc06123058
#
_cell.length_a   1.000
_cell.length_b   1.000
_cell.length_c   1.000
_cell.angle_alpha   90.00
_cell.angle_beta   90.00
_cell.angle_gamma   90.00
#
_symmetry.space_group_name_H-M   'P 1'
#
loop_
_entity.id
_entity.type
_entity.pdbx_description
1 polymer ?
#
loop_
_entity_poly.entity_id
_entity_poly.type
_entity_poly.pdbx_seq_one_letter_code
_entity_poly.pdbx_strand_id
1 'polypeptide(L)'
;MLNEQNIRLIFGLKLRQLRQKKQMLPKQLAKAAGISQSYLNEIEKGKKYPQPQKIVSLASVLGVSYDEMVSLKLDKQLSPIIDLLQSNALQDLPLETFGIGTDKLVELIANAPAKVSAFISTLIDISRNYEMKVEQFYLTALRSYQQMHDNYFEEIEESVQLFMKEYQENLGVDFDFSLESLQNVLLEKYRYKIDKKRLSEYPELRSVRSLFVKKRRKNVLLLNDNLNAIQQKFQLGKEIGYQYMKLKERNMGPSWMQASSFEQTLNNFKASYFAGALLINREPLISDLKALFKKSKWNGEAFLQMMKSYQVSPETFMHRITSVLPRFFGLNQLFFLRFTNTQKNDEYVITKELHLPKPHNPHGNQLNEHYCRRWITINILKELALKQKENKKAGPIVRVQRSLYIDSGNEYFCISIARAMYPTPNKNSSVTIGFLMNKDFKNKVRFWNDSNIAVRMVNETCERCRLTDCQERVVEA
;
A
#
# COMPACT_ATOMS: atom_id res chain seq x y z
N MET A 1 -8.22 -2.87 27.78
CA MET A 1 -9.51 -2.51 28.44
C MET A 1 -10.48 -2.08 27.36
N LEU A 2 -11.75 -2.52 27.43
CA LEU A 2 -12.78 -2.07 26.49
C LEU A 2 -12.98 -0.55 26.67
N ASN A 3 -12.99 0.19 25.57
CA ASN A 3 -13.31 1.61 25.59
C ASN A 3 -14.82 1.82 25.74
N GLU A 4 -15.25 3.02 26.08
CA GLU A 4 -16.66 3.37 26.32
C GLU A 4 -17.54 3.07 25.09
N GLN A 5 -17.03 3.26 23.91
CA GLN A 5 -17.72 3.00 22.65
C GLN A 5 -18.00 1.48 22.46
N ASN A 6 -17.04 0.62 22.79
CA ASN A 6 -17.19 -0.82 22.73
C ASN A 6 -18.25 -1.31 23.73
N ILE A 7 -18.29 -0.71 24.94
CA ILE A 7 -19.30 -1.03 25.95
C ILE A 7 -20.72 -0.69 25.46
N ARG A 8 -20.89 0.49 24.87
CA ARG A 8 -22.17 0.92 24.27
C ARG A 8 -22.63 -0.05 23.18
N LEU A 9 -21.68 -0.50 22.38
CA LEU A 9 -21.92 -1.42 21.28
C LEU A 9 -22.36 -2.80 21.76
N ILE A 10 -21.62 -3.37 22.70
CA ILE A 10 -21.95 -4.68 23.31
C ILE A 10 -23.33 -4.64 23.93
N PHE A 11 -23.66 -3.58 24.66
CA PHE A 11 -24.98 -3.40 25.27
C PHE A 11 -26.08 -3.34 24.19
N GLY A 12 -25.89 -2.55 23.14
CA GLY A 12 -26.86 -2.41 22.05
C GLY A 12 -27.13 -3.73 21.30
N LEU A 13 -26.06 -4.48 21.01
CA LEU A 13 -26.17 -5.81 20.39
C LEU A 13 -26.93 -6.79 21.27
N LYS A 14 -26.63 -6.82 22.58
CA LYS A 14 -27.32 -7.64 23.53
C LYS A 14 -28.81 -7.31 23.64
N LEU A 15 -29.12 -6.03 23.76
CA LEU A 15 -30.51 -5.55 23.82
C LEU A 15 -31.29 -6.00 22.58
N ARG A 16 -30.72 -5.79 21.39
CA ARG A 16 -31.34 -6.24 20.14
C ARG A 16 -31.55 -7.76 20.09
N GLN A 17 -30.55 -8.55 20.51
CA GLN A 17 -30.64 -10.01 20.57
C GLN A 17 -31.76 -10.47 21.49
N LEU A 18 -31.85 -9.91 22.70
CA LEU A 18 -32.92 -10.23 23.68
C LEU A 18 -34.29 -9.87 23.14
N ARG A 19 -34.43 -8.71 22.49
CA ARG A 19 -35.66 -8.28 21.81
C ARG A 19 -36.06 -9.26 20.71
N GLN A 20 -35.13 -9.67 19.89
CA GLN A 20 -35.37 -10.61 18.78
C GLN A 20 -35.74 -12.01 19.30
N LYS A 21 -35.09 -12.50 20.38
CA LYS A 21 -35.46 -13.75 21.06
C LYS A 21 -36.90 -13.71 21.56
N LYS A 22 -37.37 -12.55 22.02
CA LYS A 22 -38.77 -12.34 22.46
C LYS A 22 -39.72 -12.03 21.28
N GLN A 23 -39.22 -12.05 20.03
CA GLN A 23 -40.00 -11.74 18.83
C GLN A 23 -40.71 -10.37 18.87
N MET A 24 -40.16 -9.41 19.62
CA MET A 24 -40.71 -8.06 19.72
C MET A 24 -40.20 -7.15 18.61
N LEU A 25 -41.13 -6.37 18.05
CA LEU A 25 -40.75 -5.25 17.15
C LEU A 25 -40.16 -4.09 17.98
N PRO A 26 -39.23 -3.28 17.41
CA PRO A 26 -38.65 -2.12 18.10
C PRO A 26 -39.71 -1.20 18.73
N LYS A 27 -40.81 -0.95 18.01
CA LYS A 27 -41.92 -0.13 18.49
C LYS A 27 -42.62 -0.70 19.72
N GLN A 28 -42.75 -2.03 19.79
CA GLN A 28 -43.38 -2.71 20.91
C GLN A 28 -42.52 -2.65 22.18
N LEU A 29 -41.19 -2.93 22.03
CA LEU A 29 -40.26 -2.83 23.15
C LEU A 29 -40.17 -1.40 23.68
N ALA A 30 -40.04 -0.45 22.78
CA ALA A 30 -39.96 0.98 23.15
C ALA A 30 -41.18 1.43 23.95
N LYS A 31 -42.41 1.09 23.49
CA LYS A 31 -43.65 1.41 24.17
C LYS A 31 -43.72 0.75 25.55
N ALA A 32 -43.37 -0.56 25.66
CA ALA A 32 -43.40 -1.27 26.90
C ALA A 32 -42.37 -0.79 27.93
N ALA A 33 -41.20 -0.34 27.51
CA ALA A 33 -40.13 0.17 28.36
C ALA A 33 -40.25 1.70 28.64
N GLY A 34 -41.28 2.39 28.12
CA GLY A 34 -41.49 3.82 28.33
C GLY A 34 -40.38 4.70 27.72
N ILE A 35 -39.91 4.34 26.52
CA ILE A 35 -38.92 5.10 25.76
C ILE A 35 -39.39 5.34 24.33
N SER A 36 -38.79 6.33 23.62
CA SER A 36 -39.07 6.52 22.21
C SER A 36 -38.41 5.44 21.34
N GLN A 37 -39.04 5.10 20.22
CA GLN A 37 -38.48 4.16 19.25
C GLN A 37 -37.15 4.67 18.69
N SER A 38 -37.01 5.97 18.47
CA SER A 38 -35.75 6.58 18.01
C SER A 38 -34.64 6.36 19.02
N TYR A 39 -34.91 6.58 20.31
CA TYR A 39 -33.94 6.36 21.38
C TYR A 39 -33.55 4.88 21.51
N LEU A 40 -34.51 3.94 21.41
CA LEU A 40 -34.22 2.52 21.36
C LEU A 40 -33.30 2.15 20.19
N ASN A 41 -33.58 2.69 19.01
CA ASN A 41 -32.74 2.45 17.83
C ASN A 41 -31.32 2.99 18.00
N GLU A 42 -31.14 4.13 18.65
CA GLU A 42 -29.81 4.68 18.97
C GLU A 42 -29.05 3.82 19.96
N ILE A 43 -29.74 3.23 20.94
CA ILE A 43 -29.15 2.28 21.90
C ILE A 43 -28.75 0.98 21.18
N GLU A 44 -29.67 0.39 20.38
CA GLU A 44 -29.38 -0.85 19.63
C GLU A 44 -28.24 -0.68 18.60
N LYS A 45 -28.01 0.54 18.13
CA LYS A 45 -26.88 0.90 17.24
C LYS A 45 -25.58 1.25 18.01
N GLY A 46 -25.57 1.17 19.32
CA GLY A 46 -24.41 1.53 20.15
C GLY A 46 -24.07 3.03 20.17
N LYS A 47 -24.99 3.90 19.67
CA LYS A 47 -24.77 5.35 19.66
C LYS A 47 -25.02 5.99 21.02
N LYS A 48 -25.91 5.39 21.84
CA LYS A 48 -26.24 5.85 23.19
C LYS A 48 -26.19 4.71 24.20
N TYR A 49 -25.78 5.04 25.42
CA TYR A 49 -25.92 4.14 26.58
C TYR A 49 -27.08 4.64 27.43
N PRO A 50 -28.05 3.76 27.80
CA PRO A 50 -29.21 4.19 28.57
C PRO A 50 -28.86 4.46 30.04
N GLN A 51 -29.64 5.35 30.67
CA GLN A 51 -29.53 5.56 32.11
C GLN A 51 -30.00 4.32 32.91
N PRO A 52 -29.51 4.10 34.16
CA PRO A 52 -29.84 2.91 34.95
C PRO A 52 -31.31 2.61 35.05
N GLN A 53 -32.17 3.62 35.25
CA GLN A 53 -33.62 3.42 35.34
C GLN A 53 -34.22 2.87 34.03
N LYS A 54 -33.69 3.30 32.89
CA LYS A 54 -34.12 2.79 31.57
C LYS A 54 -33.63 1.35 31.33
N ILE A 55 -32.42 1.03 31.83
CA ILE A 55 -31.91 -0.34 31.78
C ILE A 55 -32.83 -1.27 32.59
N VAL A 56 -33.24 -0.87 33.81
CA VAL A 56 -34.18 -1.65 34.63
C VAL A 56 -35.51 -1.88 33.89
N SER A 57 -36.07 -0.82 33.27
CA SER A 57 -37.33 -0.96 32.51
C SER A 57 -37.17 -1.91 31.32
N LEU A 58 -36.10 -1.81 30.58
CA LEU A 58 -35.79 -2.70 29.42
C LEU A 58 -35.60 -4.14 29.89
N ALA A 59 -34.84 -4.36 30.97
CA ALA A 59 -34.59 -5.67 31.55
C ALA A 59 -35.88 -6.35 32.02
N SER A 60 -36.75 -5.62 32.72
CA SER A 60 -38.06 -6.08 33.17
C SER A 60 -38.94 -6.55 32.01
N VAL A 61 -39.05 -5.75 30.94
CA VAL A 61 -39.86 -6.10 29.75
C VAL A 61 -39.29 -7.33 29.04
N LEU A 62 -37.96 -7.44 28.99
CA LEU A 62 -37.27 -8.57 28.35
C LEU A 62 -37.16 -9.79 29.21
N GLY A 63 -37.52 -9.71 30.54
CA GLY A 63 -37.50 -10.81 31.47
C GLY A 63 -36.10 -11.30 31.81
N VAL A 64 -35.14 -10.40 31.90
CA VAL A 64 -33.76 -10.66 32.31
C VAL A 64 -33.40 -9.80 33.52
N SER A 65 -32.34 -10.17 34.26
CA SER A 65 -31.86 -9.36 35.37
C SER A 65 -31.10 -8.10 34.87
N TYR A 66 -31.00 -7.10 35.75
CA TYR A 66 -30.18 -5.93 35.49
C TYR A 66 -28.72 -6.35 35.21
N ASP A 67 -28.17 -7.23 36.04
CA ASP A 67 -26.79 -7.70 35.93
C ASP A 67 -26.56 -8.48 34.62
N GLU A 68 -27.51 -9.25 34.17
CA GLU A 68 -27.48 -9.93 32.89
C GLU A 68 -27.45 -8.91 31.75
N MET A 69 -28.28 -7.86 31.83
CA MET A 69 -28.37 -6.81 30.81
C MET A 69 -27.08 -6.04 30.68
N VAL A 70 -26.42 -5.65 31.79
CA VAL A 70 -25.19 -4.85 31.78
C VAL A 70 -23.92 -5.69 31.66
N SER A 71 -23.99 -7.01 31.82
CA SER A 71 -22.84 -7.88 31.71
C SER A 71 -22.24 -7.79 30.26
N LEU A 72 -20.94 -7.84 30.19
CA LEU A 72 -20.22 -7.86 28.89
C LEU A 72 -20.21 -9.26 28.24
N LYS A 73 -20.86 -10.26 28.86
CA LYS A 73 -20.99 -11.59 28.28
C LYS A 73 -22.10 -11.59 27.23
N LEU A 74 -21.75 -11.90 26.00
CA LEU A 74 -22.68 -12.16 24.92
C LEU A 74 -22.90 -13.66 24.76
N ASP A 75 -23.98 -14.04 24.09
CA ASP A 75 -24.29 -15.42 23.73
C ASP A 75 -23.18 -15.99 22.81
N LYS A 76 -23.02 -17.32 22.77
CA LYS A 76 -22.00 -18.02 21.97
C LYS A 76 -21.93 -17.54 20.50
N GLN A 77 -23.06 -17.15 19.92
CA GLN A 77 -23.15 -16.67 18.57
C GLN A 77 -22.51 -15.28 18.36
N LEU A 78 -22.41 -14.47 19.41
CA LEU A 78 -21.84 -13.12 19.38
C LEU A 78 -20.46 -13.04 20.09
N SER A 79 -20.01 -14.15 20.70
CA SER A 79 -18.72 -14.21 21.40
C SER A 79 -17.54 -13.76 20.52
N PRO A 80 -17.43 -14.15 19.22
CA PRO A 80 -16.34 -13.70 18.35
C PRO A 80 -16.31 -12.19 18.15
N ILE A 81 -17.44 -11.51 18.33
CA ILE A 81 -17.50 -10.04 18.24
C ILE A 81 -16.83 -9.41 19.46
N ILE A 82 -16.97 -10.02 20.65
CA ILE A 82 -16.27 -9.54 21.84
C ILE A 82 -14.77 -9.70 21.66
N ASP A 83 -14.31 -10.85 21.17
CA ASP A 83 -12.91 -11.12 20.91
C ASP A 83 -12.34 -10.11 19.90
N LEU A 84 -13.11 -9.77 18.87
CA LEU A 84 -12.77 -8.75 17.88
C LEU A 84 -12.74 -7.33 18.49
N LEU A 85 -13.73 -6.99 19.34
CA LEU A 85 -13.80 -5.69 20.02
C LEU A 85 -12.76 -5.54 21.13
N GLN A 86 -12.33 -6.64 21.73
CA GLN A 86 -11.27 -6.69 22.75
C GLN A 86 -9.88 -6.74 22.11
N SER A 87 -9.76 -7.33 20.93
CA SER A 87 -8.54 -7.24 20.16
C SER A 87 -8.42 -5.82 19.57
N ASN A 88 -7.23 -5.27 19.51
CA ASN A 88 -7.00 -4.00 18.82
C ASN A 88 -7.24 -4.11 17.31
N ALA A 89 -7.59 -5.30 16.80
CA ALA A 89 -7.76 -5.58 15.38
C ALA A 89 -8.77 -4.66 14.67
N LEU A 90 -9.85 -4.24 15.35
CA LEU A 90 -10.81 -3.28 14.78
C LEU A 90 -10.27 -1.84 14.76
N GLN A 91 -9.43 -1.47 15.74
CA GLN A 91 -8.77 -0.17 15.76
C GLN A 91 -7.68 -0.09 14.70
N ASP A 92 -7.07 -1.23 14.40
CA ASP A 92 -6.04 -1.37 13.38
C ASP A 92 -6.62 -1.50 11.96
N LEU A 93 -7.93 -1.83 11.82
CA LEU A 93 -8.61 -1.90 10.53
C LEU A 93 -8.90 -0.48 10.00
N PRO A 94 -8.46 -0.14 8.79
CA PRO A 94 -8.71 1.18 8.19
C PRO A 94 -10.13 1.29 7.63
N LEU A 95 -11.14 0.98 8.42
CA LEU A 95 -12.54 0.88 7.99
C LEU A 95 -13.05 2.20 7.39
N GLU A 96 -12.72 3.32 8.01
CA GLU A 96 -13.10 4.65 7.54
C GLU A 96 -12.49 4.98 6.17
N THR A 97 -11.27 4.52 5.91
CA THR A 97 -10.60 4.67 4.60
C THR A 97 -11.34 3.94 3.49
N PHE A 98 -12.05 2.85 3.83
CA PHE A 98 -12.91 2.09 2.91
C PHE A 98 -14.37 2.58 2.92
N GLY A 99 -14.67 3.72 3.56
CA GLY A 99 -16.02 4.25 3.66
C GLY A 99 -16.94 3.43 4.57
N ILE A 100 -16.38 2.56 5.39
CA ILE A 100 -17.10 1.76 6.38
C ILE A 100 -16.94 2.44 7.72
N GLY A 101 -17.89 3.34 8.08
CA GLY A 101 -17.94 3.88 9.43
C GLY A 101 -18.17 2.76 10.45
N THR A 102 -17.68 2.94 11.66
CA THR A 102 -17.85 1.97 12.76
C THR A 102 -19.33 1.61 12.99
N ASP A 103 -20.22 2.58 12.76
CA ASP A 103 -21.68 2.40 12.84
C ASP A 103 -22.23 1.47 11.75
N LYS A 104 -21.72 1.53 10.52
CA LYS A 104 -22.09 0.60 9.43
C LYS A 104 -21.59 -0.82 9.69
N LEU A 105 -20.38 -0.96 10.23
CA LEU A 105 -19.86 -2.27 10.62
C LEU A 105 -20.74 -2.91 11.69
N VAL A 106 -21.12 -2.12 12.69
CA VAL A 106 -22.05 -2.52 13.76
C VAL A 106 -23.39 -2.96 13.19
N GLU A 107 -23.92 -2.20 12.24
CA GLU A 107 -25.20 -2.53 11.58
C GLU A 107 -25.10 -3.84 10.78
N LEU A 108 -24.00 -4.07 10.06
CA LEU A 108 -23.73 -5.36 9.38
C LEU A 108 -23.67 -6.51 10.36
N ILE A 109 -22.93 -6.37 11.46
CA ILE A 109 -22.81 -7.39 12.52
C ILE A 109 -24.18 -7.64 13.16
N ALA A 110 -24.96 -6.59 13.44
CA ALA A 110 -26.26 -6.68 14.07
C ALA A 110 -27.33 -7.34 13.16
N ASN A 111 -27.21 -7.20 11.83
CA ASN A 111 -28.19 -7.75 10.88
C ASN A 111 -27.94 -9.24 10.54
N ALA A 112 -26.71 -9.72 10.63
CA ALA A 112 -26.35 -11.11 10.34
C ALA A 112 -25.27 -11.64 11.32
N PRO A 113 -25.56 -11.65 12.64
CA PRO A 113 -24.53 -11.83 13.66
C PRO A 113 -23.77 -13.16 13.51
N ALA A 114 -24.44 -14.26 13.28
CA ALA A 114 -23.81 -15.57 13.16
C ALA A 114 -22.91 -15.69 11.90
N LYS A 115 -23.38 -15.20 10.77
CA LYS A 115 -22.62 -15.29 9.50
C LYS A 115 -21.41 -14.35 9.49
N VAL A 116 -21.60 -13.12 9.96
CA VAL A 116 -20.52 -12.13 10.03
C VAL A 116 -19.49 -12.52 11.08
N SER A 117 -19.93 -13.03 12.24
CA SER A 117 -19.02 -13.55 13.27
C SER A 117 -18.21 -14.73 12.78
N ALA A 118 -18.82 -15.70 12.11
CA ALA A 118 -18.10 -16.83 11.53
C ALA A 118 -17.07 -16.38 10.47
N PHE A 119 -17.44 -15.44 9.60
CA PHE A 119 -16.55 -14.88 8.61
C PHE A 119 -15.36 -14.16 9.25
N ILE A 120 -15.61 -13.30 10.23
CA ILE A 120 -14.55 -12.58 10.96
C ILE A 120 -13.64 -13.56 11.71
N SER A 121 -14.21 -14.55 12.40
CA SER A 121 -13.42 -15.59 13.08
C SER A 121 -12.52 -16.33 12.10
N THR A 122 -13.04 -16.69 10.93
CA THR A 122 -12.25 -17.34 9.87
C THR A 122 -11.10 -16.45 9.42
N LEU A 123 -11.32 -15.14 9.22
CA LEU A 123 -10.24 -14.20 8.86
C LEU A 123 -9.18 -14.09 9.95
N ILE A 124 -9.60 -14.06 11.23
CA ILE A 124 -8.68 -14.03 12.38
C ILE A 124 -7.87 -15.32 12.45
N ASP A 125 -8.52 -16.47 12.27
CA ASP A 125 -7.85 -17.77 12.29
C ASP A 125 -6.88 -17.93 11.13
N ILE A 126 -7.24 -17.49 9.93
CA ILE A 126 -6.34 -17.42 8.78
C ILE A 126 -5.12 -16.52 9.13
N SER A 127 -5.35 -15.33 9.67
CA SER A 127 -4.28 -14.41 10.05
C SER A 127 -3.34 -15.01 11.11
N ARG A 128 -3.87 -15.73 12.10
CA ARG A 128 -3.09 -16.40 13.14
C ARG A 128 -2.33 -17.62 12.62
N ASN A 129 -2.99 -18.45 11.81
CA ASN A 129 -2.39 -19.67 11.27
C ASN A 129 -1.24 -19.39 10.29
N TYR A 130 -1.26 -18.24 9.60
CA TYR A 130 -0.21 -17.82 8.68
C TYR A 130 0.81 -16.87 9.31
N GLU A 131 0.80 -16.69 10.64
CA GLU A 131 1.71 -15.78 11.36
C GLU A 131 1.84 -14.39 10.69
N MET A 132 0.73 -13.89 10.15
CA MET A 132 0.73 -12.64 9.40
C MET A 132 1.06 -11.46 10.33
N LYS A 133 2.18 -10.81 10.07
CA LYS A 133 2.56 -9.61 10.81
C LYS A 133 1.59 -8.47 10.51
N VAL A 134 1.32 -7.63 11.50
CA VAL A 134 0.40 -6.48 11.38
C VAL A 134 0.77 -5.57 10.20
N GLU A 135 2.08 -5.42 9.91
CA GLU A 135 2.50 -4.62 8.76
C GLU A 135 2.09 -5.23 7.42
N GLN A 136 2.11 -6.55 7.29
CA GLN A 136 1.65 -7.21 6.07
C GLN A 136 0.17 -6.93 5.84
N PHE A 137 -0.60 -6.86 6.93
CA PHE A 137 -1.99 -6.44 6.88
C PHE A 137 -2.12 -4.98 6.40
N TYR A 138 -1.37 -4.03 6.98
CA TYR A 138 -1.38 -2.63 6.55
C TYR A 138 -0.96 -2.46 5.09
N LEU A 139 0.04 -3.20 4.64
CA LEU A 139 0.48 -3.18 3.23
C LEU A 139 -0.58 -3.78 2.30
N THR A 140 -1.29 -4.82 2.75
CA THR A 140 -2.40 -5.40 1.98
C THR A 140 -3.58 -4.44 1.89
N ALA A 141 -3.94 -3.79 2.99
CA ALA A 141 -4.98 -2.76 3.02
C ALA A 141 -4.60 -1.56 2.12
N LEU A 142 -3.34 -1.13 2.15
CA LEU A 142 -2.86 -0.07 1.26
C LEU A 142 -2.97 -0.48 -0.22
N ARG A 143 -2.64 -1.73 -0.57
CA ARG A 143 -2.82 -2.22 -1.95
C ARG A 143 -4.28 -2.20 -2.39
N SER A 144 -5.19 -2.63 -1.52
CA SER A 144 -6.62 -2.55 -1.79
C SER A 144 -7.08 -1.11 -1.99
N TYR A 145 -6.60 -0.18 -1.16
CA TYR A 145 -6.86 1.25 -1.33
C TYR A 145 -6.32 1.80 -2.65
N GLN A 146 -5.09 1.46 -3.03
CA GLN A 146 -4.51 1.84 -4.32
C GLN A 146 -5.32 1.25 -5.49
N GLN A 147 -5.77 0.00 -5.39
CA GLN A 147 -6.60 -0.65 -6.41
C GLN A 147 -7.96 0.03 -6.58
N MET A 148 -8.63 0.42 -5.49
CA MET A 148 -9.91 1.15 -5.53
C MET A 148 -9.82 2.48 -6.29
N HIS A 149 -8.65 3.11 -6.28
CA HIS A 149 -8.37 4.39 -6.94
C HIS A 149 -7.60 4.23 -8.26
N ASP A 150 -7.49 3.02 -8.82
CA ASP A 150 -6.63 2.76 -9.99
C ASP A 150 -5.21 3.33 -9.84
N ASN A 151 -4.71 3.39 -8.60
CA ASN A 151 -3.43 3.98 -8.21
C ASN A 151 -3.23 5.45 -8.66
N TYR A 152 -4.32 6.18 -8.90
CA TYR A 152 -4.31 7.60 -9.28
C TYR A 152 -5.13 8.42 -8.27
N PHE A 153 -4.51 9.47 -7.71
CA PHE A 153 -5.08 10.27 -6.62
C PHE A 153 -5.15 11.73 -7.01
N GLU A 154 -6.30 12.16 -7.56
CA GLU A 154 -6.51 13.53 -8.05
C GLU A 154 -6.24 14.57 -6.97
N GLU A 155 -6.70 14.35 -5.75
CA GLU A 155 -6.48 15.25 -4.61
C GLU A 155 -5.01 15.53 -4.30
N ILE A 156 -4.13 14.51 -4.51
CA ILE A 156 -2.68 14.67 -4.32
C ILE A 156 -2.07 15.39 -5.54
N GLU A 157 -2.54 15.07 -6.74
CA GLU A 157 -2.12 15.76 -7.97
C GLU A 157 -2.45 17.26 -7.92
N GLU A 158 -3.66 17.59 -7.50
CA GLU A 158 -4.09 18.99 -7.28
C GLU A 158 -3.23 19.67 -6.21
N SER A 159 -2.95 18.97 -5.10
CA SER A 159 -2.06 19.48 -4.06
C SER A 159 -0.65 19.81 -4.60
N VAL A 160 -0.11 18.98 -5.49
CA VAL A 160 1.18 19.26 -6.15
C VAL A 160 1.09 20.47 -7.05
N GLN A 161 0.03 20.59 -7.86
CA GLN A 161 -0.16 21.74 -8.75
C GLN A 161 -0.32 23.04 -7.96
N LEU A 162 -1.10 23.03 -6.88
CA LEU A 162 -1.27 24.18 -6.00
C LEU A 162 0.04 24.56 -5.33
N PHE A 163 0.83 23.60 -4.86
CA PHE A 163 2.16 23.86 -4.30
C PHE A 163 3.08 24.55 -5.30
N MET A 164 3.11 24.07 -6.54
CA MET A 164 3.95 24.65 -7.60
C MET A 164 3.49 26.08 -7.95
N LYS A 165 2.17 26.29 -8.04
CA LYS A 165 1.59 27.61 -8.32
C LYS A 165 1.89 28.61 -7.20
N GLU A 166 1.70 28.24 -5.94
CA GLU A 166 2.05 29.06 -4.78
C GLU A 166 3.54 29.43 -4.77
N TYR A 167 4.40 28.50 -5.17
CA TYR A 167 5.84 28.77 -5.26
C TYR A 167 6.15 29.80 -6.36
N GLN A 168 5.58 29.62 -7.54
CA GLN A 168 5.74 30.55 -8.67
C GLN A 168 5.21 31.95 -8.34
N GLU A 169 4.02 32.06 -7.73
CA GLU A 169 3.43 33.33 -7.31
C GLU A 169 4.29 34.08 -6.28
N ASN A 170 4.92 33.35 -5.35
CA ASN A 170 5.72 33.96 -4.29
C ASN A 170 7.14 34.38 -4.74
N LEU A 171 7.74 33.67 -5.69
CA LEU A 171 9.14 33.88 -6.10
C LEU A 171 9.29 34.43 -7.53
N GLY A 172 8.20 34.48 -8.30
CA GLY A 172 8.22 34.97 -9.68
C GLY A 172 8.97 34.08 -10.68
N VAL A 173 9.35 32.87 -10.27
CA VAL A 173 10.09 31.91 -11.10
C VAL A 173 9.47 30.53 -10.98
N ASP A 174 9.57 29.74 -12.03
CA ASP A 174 9.13 28.34 -12.02
C ASP A 174 9.98 27.52 -11.04
N PHE A 175 9.32 26.53 -10.41
CA PHE A 175 10.02 25.62 -9.52
C PHE A 175 10.96 24.70 -10.31
N ASP A 176 12.26 24.83 -10.10
CA ASP A 176 13.29 24.15 -10.87
C ASP A 176 13.56 22.70 -10.46
N PHE A 177 12.90 22.21 -9.41
CA PHE A 177 13.08 20.87 -8.84
C PHE A 177 14.54 20.50 -8.52
N SER A 178 15.41 21.50 -8.36
CA SER A 178 16.79 21.26 -7.93
C SER A 178 16.87 20.77 -6.50
N LEU A 179 17.99 20.16 -6.14
CA LEU A 179 18.23 19.76 -4.76
C LEU A 179 18.21 20.96 -3.81
N GLU A 180 18.74 22.08 -4.28
CA GLU A 180 18.83 23.34 -3.53
C GLU A 180 17.44 23.94 -3.29
N SER A 181 16.60 24.04 -4.32
CA SER A 181 15.24 24.56 -4.19
C SER A 181 14.40 23.74 -3.24
N LEU A 182 14.49 22.40 -3.31
CA LEU A 182 13.79 21.52 -2.35
C LEU A 182 14.31 21.69 -0.92
N GLN A 183 15.61 21.91 -0.72
CA GLN A 183 16.19 22.20 0.59
C GLN A 183 15.72 23.55 1.12
N ASN A 184 15.74 24.60 0.29
CA ASN A 184 15.32 25.94 0.68
C ASN A 184 13.84 25.96 1.10
N VAL A 185 12.95 25.27 0.40
CA VAL A 185 11.55 25.12 0.83
C VAL A 185 11.45 24.55 2.24
N LEU A 186 12.20 23.51 2.57
CA LEU A 186 12.18 22.94 3.91
C LEU A 186 12.80 23.86 4.98
N LEU A 187 13.90 24.53 4.64
CA LEU A 187 14.61 25.41 5.57
C LEU A 187 13.80 26.69 5.87
N GLU A 188 13.33 27.37 4.84
CA GLU A 188 12.71 28.69 4.93
C GLU A 188 11.22 28.62 5.26
N LYS A 189 10.42 27.90 4.43
CA LYS A 189 8.97 27.81 4.60
C LYS A 189 8.59 26.97 5.81
N TYR A 190 9.26 25.83 6.02
CA TYR A 190 8.90 24.87 7.08
C TYR A 190 9.84 24.85 8.28
N ARG A 191 10.88 25.69 8.27
CA ARG A 191 11.84 25.86 9.38
C ARG A 191 12.51 24.56 9.83
N TYR A 192 12.84 23.70 8.88
CA TYR A 192 13.59 22.48 9.16
C TYR A 192 15.07 22.75 9.42
N LYS A 193 15.69 21.86 10.16
CA LYS A 193 17.15 21.66 10.14
C LYS A 193 17.42 20.35 9.40
N ILE A 194 18.27 20.38 8.37
CA ILE A 194 18.72 19.19 7.64
C ILE A 194 20.11 18.82 8.17
N ASP A 195 20.23 17.60 8.68
CA ASP A 195 21.47 17.05 9.21
C ASP A 195 21.89 15.84 8.36
N LYS A 196 23.00 15.97 7.63
CA LYS A 196 23.48 14.96 6.68
C LYS A 196 24.51 13.99 7.29
N LYS A 197 25.00 14.26 8.50
CA LYS A 197 26.10 13.47 9.09
C LYS A 197 25.64 12.47 10.15
N ARG A 198 24.62 12.81 10.90
CA ARG A 198 24.25 12.07 12.10
C ARG A 198 23.81 10.62 11.87
N LEU A 199 23.22 10.28 10.71
CA LEU A 199 22.83 8.89 10.41
C LEU A 199 24.05 7.99 10.17
N SER A 200 25.13 8.52 9.64
CA SER A 200 26.36 7.75 9.37
C SER A 200 27.19 7.46 10.64
N GLU A 201 26.94 8.21 11.74
CA GLU A 201 27.56 7.94 13.03
C GLU A 201 27.11 6.61 13.65
N TYR A 202 25.94 6.08 13.23
CA TYR A 202 25.36 4.84 13.74
C TYR A 202 25.40 3.74 12.68
N PRO A 203 26.23 2.70 12.84
CA PRO A 203 26.35 1.61 11.86
C PRO A 203 25.01 0.95 11.52
N GLU A 204 24.11 0.82 12.51
CA GLU A 204 22.78 0.20 12.37
C GLU A 204 21.85 1.04 11.48
N LEU A 205 22.08 2.35 11.39
CA LEU A 205 21.27 3.27 10.61
C LEU A 205 21.82 3.55 9.20
N ARG A 206 22.94 2.94 8.81
CA ARG A 206 23.57 3.15 7.49
C ARG A 206 22.67 2.82 6.30
N SER A 207 21.69 1.92 6.48
CA SER A 207 20.72 1.57 5.44
C SER A 207 19.50 2.52 5.42
N VAL A 208 19.31 3.34 6.44
CA VAL A 208 18.20 4.30 6.55
C VAL A 208 18.45 5.48 5.63
N ARG A 209 17.47 5.84 4.80
CA ARG A 209 17.60 6.95 3.86
C ARG A 209 17.40 8.31 4.52
N SER A 210 16.37 8.42 5.34
CA SER A 210 16.07 9.63 6.11
C SER A 210 15.29 9.29 7.35
N LEU A 211 15.40 10.13 8.38
CA LEU A 211 14.67 10.03 9.63
C LEU A 211 14.20 11.42 10.06
N PHE A 212 12.92 11.53 10.36
CA PHE A 212 12.35 12.75 10.91
C PHE A 212 12.42 12.72 12.44
N VAL A 213 12.93 13.80 13.05
CA VAL A 213 12.98 13.97 14.49
C VAL A 213 12.29 15.27 14.88
N LYS A 214 11.19 15.16 15.61
CA LYS A 214 10.48 16.33 16.14
C LYS A 214 11.17 16.78 17.43
N LYS A 215 11.74 17.98 17.45
CA LYS A 215 12.22 18.64 18.66
C LYS A 215 11.26 19.74 19.07
N ARG A 216 11.27 20.11 20.38
CA ARG A 216 10.31 21.07 20.96
C ARG A 216 10.04 22.34 20.12
N ARG A 217 11.02 22.85 19.39
CA ARG A 217 10.92 24.09 18.61
C ARG A 217 11.39 23.96 17.14
N LYS A 218 11.90 22.81 16.71
CA LYS A 218 12.47 22.63 15.35
C LYS A 218 12.21 21.22 14.85
N ASN A 219 11.81 21.12 13.60
CA ASN A 219 11.78 19.87 12.86
C ASN A 219 13.19 19.56 12.36
N VAL A 220 13.69 18.36 12.58
CA VAL A 220 15.01 17.93 12.12
C VAL A 220 14.84 16.77 11.16
N LEU A 221 15.36 16.91 9.96
CA LEU A 221 15.47 15.83 8.99
C LEU A 221 16.91 15.31 9.00
N LEU A 222 17.09 14.10 9.51
CA LEU A 222 18.36 13.40 9.36
C LEU A 222 18.36 12.77 7.97
N LEU A 223 19.31 13.11 7.13
CA LEU A 223 19.42 12.63 5.76
C LEU A 223 20.74 11.88 5.63
N ASN A 224 20.69 10.67 5.04
CA ASN A 224 21.90 9.87 4.87
C ASN A 224 22.83 10.50 3.83
N ASP A 225 24.09 10.68 4.20
CA ASP A 225 25.15 11.28 3.37
C ASP A 225 25.55 10.44 2.17
N ASN A 226 25.31 9.11 2.24
CA ASN A 226 25.57 8.20 1.11
C ASN A 226 24.48 8.24 0.02
N LEU A 227 23.42 9.02 0.18
CA LEU A 227 22.40 9.20 -0.87
C LEU A 227 22.93 10.12 -1.98
N ASN A 228 22.77 9.67 -3.23
CA ASN A 228 23.01 10.57 -4.37
C ASN A 228 21.93 11.66 -4.47
N ALA A 229 22.16 12.68 -5.29
CA ALA A 229 21.26 13.82 -5.45
C ALA A 229 19.83 13.42 -5.79
N ILE A 230 19.63 12.41 -6.66
CA ILE A 230 18.32 11.88 -7.06
C ILE A 230 17.56 11.32 -5.84
N GLN A 231 18.25 10.56 -4.99
CA GLN A 231 17.64 9.97 -3.80
C GLN A 231 17.34 11.02 -2.74
N GLN A 232 18.23 12.02 -2.59
CA GLN A 232 18.01 13.16 -1.69
C GLN A 232 16.76 13.95 -2.13
N LYS A 233 16.64 14.30 -3.41
CA LYS A 233 15.46 14.98 -3.96
C LYS A 233 14.16 14.28 -3.58
N PHE A 234 14.10 12.95 -3.73
CA PHE A 234 12.90 12.19 -3.38
C PHE A 234 12.58 12.27 -1.88
N GLN A 235 13.60 12.17 -1.00
CA GLN A 235 13.36 12.29 0.46
C GLN A 235 12.89 13.70 0.83
N LEU A 236 13.46 14.74 0.24
CA LEU A 236 13.04 16.13 0.47
C LEU A 236 11.62 16.39 -0.07
N GLY A 237 11.32 15.93 -1.29
CA GLY A 237 9.97 16.03 -1.85
C GLY A 237 8.92 15.31 -1.02
N LYS A 238 9.27 14.15 -0.46
CA LYS A 238 8.40 13.42 0.46
C LYS A 238 8.16 14.20 1.75
N GLU A 239 9.20 14.84 2.28
CA GLU A 239 9.08 15.66 3.48
C GLU A 239 8.23 16.91 3.24
N ILE A 240 8.37 17.55 2.06
CA ILE A 240 7.50 18.64 1.63
C ILE A 240 6.04 18.15 1.56
N GLY A 241 5.80 16.97 0.99
CA GLY A 241 4.47 16.35 0.93
C GLY A 241 3.83 16.15 2.31
N TYR A 242 4.60 15.68 3.29
CA TYR A 242 4.11 15.58 4.68
C TYR A 242 3.66 16.93 5.25
N GLN A 243 4.42 17.99 4.99
CA GLN A 243 4.12 19.33 5.51
C GLN A 243 2.97 19.99 4.75
N TYR A 244 3.01 19.95 3.42
CA TYR A 244 2.03 20.63 2.58
C TYR A 244 0.63 20.06 2.76
N MET A 245 0.50 18.74 2.73
CA MET A 245 -0.75 18.03 2.96
C MET A 245 -1.12 17.90 4.45
N LYS A 246 -0.32 18.46 5.37
CA LYS A 246 -0.54 18.44 6.83
C LYS A 246 -0.76 17.03 7.41
N LEU A 247 -0.01 16.05 6.91
CA LEU A 247 -0.11 14.65 7.35
C LEU A 247 0.55 14.51 8.75
N LYS A 248 -0.29 14.29 9.78
CA LYS A 248 0.16 14.29 11.18
C LYS A 248 0.77 12.95 11.59
N GLU A 249 0.09 11.86 11.27
CA GLU A 249 0.52 10.51 11.59
C GLU A 249 1.66 10.10 10.65
N ARG A 250 2.82 9.83 11.22
CA ARG A 250 4.00 9.40 10.45
C ARG A 250 4.87 8.44 11.25
N ASN A 251 5.46 7.48 10.59
CA ASN A 251 6.46 6.63 11.21
C ASN A 251 7.70 7.47 11.55
N MET A 252 8.05 7.50 12.82
CA MET A 252 9.20 8.25 13.35
C MET A 252 10.48 7.40 13.36
N GLY A 253 10.37 6.12 13.03
CA GLY A 253 11.46 5.16 13.01
C GLY A 253 12.04 4.90 11.62
N PRO A 254 13.14 4.14 11.55
CA PRO A 254 13.67 3.60 10.30
C PRO A 254 12.64 2.76 9.55
N SER A 255 12.82 2.57 8.25
CA SER A 255 11.90 1.82 7.40
C SER A 255 11.69 0.34 7.77
N TRP A 256 12.58 -0.21 8.60
CA TRP A 256 12.48 -1.56 9.17
C TRP A 256 11.77 -1.58 10.53
N MET A 257 11.55 -0.42 11.14
CA MET A 257 10.72 -0.29 12.33
C MET A 257 9.27 -0.24 11.90
N GLN A 258 8.46 -1.05 12.55
CA GLN A 258 7.09 -1.33 12.20
C GLN A 258 6.22 -0.06 12.25
N ALA A 259 5.33 0.10 11.28
CA ALA A 259 4.28 1.11 11.37
C ALA A 259 3.31 0.71 12.48
N SER A 260 3.04 1.63 13.40
CA SER A 260 2.15 1.37 14.53
C SER A 260 0.66 1.52 14.18
N SER A 261 0.36 2.07 12.99
CA SER A 261 -1.02 2.23 12.50
C SER A 261 -1.08 2.19 10.97
N PHE A 262 -2.26 1.87 10.44
CA PHE A 262 -2.53 1.98 9.00
C PHE A 262 -2.39 3.43 8.51
N GLU A 263 -2.81 4.40 9.32
CA GLU A 263 -2.72 5.83 8.98
C GLU A 263 -1.26 6.25 8.71
N GLN A 264 -0.30 5.74 9.49
CA GLN A 264 1.12 5.97 9.23
C GLN A 264 1.56 5.40 7.88
N THR A 265 1.08 4.20 7.53
CA THR A 265 1.37 3.54 6.25
C THR A 265 0.75 4.33 5.09
N LEU A 266 -0.50 4.76 5.22
CA LEU A 266 -1.22 5.56 4.23
C LEU A 266 -0.56 6.93 4.03
N ASN A 267 -0.23 7.63 5.12
CA ASN A 267 0.41 8.94 5.04
C ASN A 267 1.82 8.85 4.44
N ASN A 268 2.55 7.78 4.73
CA ASN A 268 3.83 7.49 4.09
C ASN A 268 3.67 7.27 2.58
N PHE A 269 2.62 6.58 2.17
CA PHE A 269 2.26 6.41 0.76
C PHE A 269 1.87 7.75 0.12
N LYS A 270 0.95 8.52 0.72
CA LYS A 270 0.52 9.85 0.21
C LYS A 270 1.69 10.80 0.01
N ALA A 271 2.58 10.90 1.01
CA ALA A 271 3.78 11.72 0.92
C ALA A 271 4.76 11.24 -0.16
N SER A 272 4.88 9.92 -0.35
CA SER A 272 5.72 9.34 -1.41
C SER A 272 5.11 9.55 -2.79
N TYR A 273 3.77 9.49 -2.91
CA TYR A 273 3.05 9.82 -4.14
C TYR A 273 3.24 11.29 -4.51
N PHE A 274 3.06 12.20 -3.54
CA PHE A 274 3.31 13.63 -3.72
C PHE A 274 4.73 13.89 -4.24
N ALA A 275 5.75 13.28 -3.63
CA ALA A 275 7.14 13.40 -4.10
C ALA A 275 7.31 12.92 -5.54
N GLY A 276 6.71 11.79 -5.90
CA GLY A 276 6.74 11.27 -7.27
C GLY A 276 6.06 12.20 -8.27
N ALA A 277 4.89 12.76 -7.92
CA ALA A 277 4.14 13.69 -8.75
C ALA A 277 4.83 15.05 -8.87
N LEU A 278 5.49 15.51 -7.79
CA LEU A 278 6.29 16.74 -7.79
C LEU A 278 7.52 16.64 -8.71
N LEU A 279 8.26 15.52 -8.61
CA LEU A 279 9.49 15.31 -9.39
C LEU A 279 9.23 14.92 -10.85
N ILE A 280 8.06 14.35 -11.13
CA ILE A 280 7.66 13.94 -12.48
C ILE A 280 6.25 14.48 -12.74
N ASN A 281 6.19 15.66 -13.32
CA ASN A 281 4.92 16.27 -13.71
C ASN A 281 4.18 15.34 -14.69
N ARG A 282 2.86 15.22 -14.49
CA ARG A 282 2.02 14.31 -15.28
C ARG A 282 1.96 14.69 -16.75
N GLU A 283 1.88 15.97 -17.09
CA GLU A 283 1.67 16.42 -18.47
C GLU A 283 2.85 16.03 -19.39
N PRO A 284 4.13 16.36 -19.07
CA PRO A 284 5.27 15.89 -19.84
C PRO A 284 5.34 14.37 -19.93
N LEU A 285 5.10 13.65 -18.81
CA LEU A 285 5.17 12.20 -18.79
C LEU A 285 4.11 11.56 -19.71
N ILE A 286 2.87 12.08 -19.71
CA ILE A 286 1.81 11.63 -20.61
C ILE A 286 2.21 11.83 -22.07
N SER A 287 2.81 13.00 -22.41
CA SER A 287 3.30 13.28 -23.75
C SER A 287 4.39 12.29 -24.18
N ASP A 288 5.37 12.07 -23.32
CA ASP A 288 6.49 11.16 -23.58
C ASP A 288 6.01 9.71 -23.74
N LEU A 289 5.09 9.26 -22.91
CA LEU A 289 4.50 7.92 -23.02
C LEU A 289 3.67 7.77 -24.30
N LYS A 290 2.91 8.80 -24.71
CA LYS A 290 2.20 8.80 -26.00
C LYS A 290 3.17 8.68 -27.17
N ALA A 291 4.29 9.39 -27.12
CA ALA A 291 5.33 9.32 -28.16
C ALA A 291 6.00 7.94 -28.17
N LEU A 292 6.31 7.39 -27.01
CA LEU A 292 6.89 6.05 -26.87
C LEU A 292 5.96 4.97 -27.46
N PHE A 293 4.69 4.97 -27.07
CA PHE A 293 3.71 3.93 -27.48
C PHE A 293 3.39 3.94 -28.97
N LYS A 294 3.62 5.05 -29.67
CA LYS A 294 3.50 5.15 -31.13
C LYS A 294 4.67 4.51 -31.91
N LYS A 295 5.78 4.20 -31.25
CA LYS A 295 6.93 3.55 -31.91
C LYS A 295 6.59 2.13 -32.29
N SER A 296 7.02 1.68 -33.48
CA SER A 296 6.80 0.32 -33.95
C SER A 296 7.80 -0.69 -33.37
N LYS A 297 8.95 -0.22 -32.89
CA LYS A 297 9.99 -1.03 -32.27
C LYS A 297 10.32 -0.55 -30.88
N TRP A 298 10.64 -1.47 -29.99
CA TRP A 298 11.13 -1.17 -28.67
C TRP A 298 12.55 -0.63 -28.72
N ASN A 299 12.81 0.42 -27.95
CA ASN A 299 14.15 0.98 -27.77
C ASN A 299 14.40 1.20 -26.26
N GLY A 300 15.17 0.29 -25.65
CA GLY A 300 15.48 0.35 -24.23
C GLY A 300 16.33 1.56 -23.84
N GLU A 301 17.28 1.96 -24.70
CA GLU A 301 18.11 3.14 -24.43
C GLU A 301 17.28 4.43 -24.43
N ALA A 302 16.36 4.59 -25.39
CA ALA A 302 15.43 5.71 -25.39
C ALA A 302 14.54 5.74 -24.13
N PHE A 303 14.12 4.59 -23.64
CA PHE A 303 13.36 4.48 -22.38
C PHE A 303 14.20 4.89 -21.16
N LEU A 304 15.48 4.49 -21.11
CA LEU A 304 16.40 4.92 -20.06
C LEU A 304 16.71 6.42 -20.14
N GLN A 305 16.85 6.98 -21.35
CA GLN A 305 17.05 8.41 -21.53
C GLN A 305 15.84 9.23 -21.08
N MET A 306 14.61 8.78 -21.39
CA MET A 306 13.38 9.37 -20.86
C MET A 306 13.39 9.37 -19.33
N MET A 307 13.74 8.26 -18.68
CA MET A 307 13.88 8.22 -17.22
C MET A 307 14.94 9.20 -16.71
N LYS A 308 16.09 9.28 -17.37
CA LYS A 308 17.21 10.18 -16.98
C LYS A 308 16.83 11.65 -17.10
N SER A 309 16.01 12.04 -18.09
CA SER A 309 15.57 13.43 -18.26
C SER A 309 14.79 13.96 -17.08
N TYR A 310 14.02 13.08 -16.39
CA TYR A 310 13.33 13.43 -15.13
C TYR A 310 14.25 13.44 -13.91
N GLN A 311 15.50 13.02 -14.01
CA GLN A 311 16.45 12.96 -12.90
C GLN A 311 15.91 12.20 -11.67
N VAL A 312 15.23 11.09 -11.88
CA VAL A 312 14.63 10.28 -10.83
C VAL A 312 15.16 8.84 -10.82
N SER A 313 14.87 8.13 -9.76
CA SER A 313 15.23 6.71 -9.66
C SER A 313 14.32 5.84 -10.53
N PRO A 314 14.79 4.66 -11.01
CA PRO A 314 13.94 3.69 -11.70
C PRO A 314 12.67 3.36 -10.94
N GLU A 315 12.73 3.21 -9.62
CA GLU A 315 11.57 2.94 -8.78
C GLU A 315 10.56 4.08 -8.84
N THR A 316 11.02 5.34 -8.69
CA THR A 316 10.15 6.53 -8.76
C THR A 316 9.52 6.66 -10.13
N PHE A 317 10.30 6.48 -11.20
CA PHE A 317 9.83 6.57 -12.58
C PHE A 317 8.77 5.52 -12.90
N MET A 318 9.05 4.25 -12.59
CA MET A 318 8.11 3.15 -12.84
C MET A 318 6.83 3.27 -12.01
N HIS A 319 6.94 3.66 -10.73
CA HIS A 319 5.75 3.95 -9.91
C HIS A 319 4.91 5.06 -10.50
N ARG A 320 5.54 6.16 -10.98
CA ARG A 320 4.80 7.26 -11.59
C ARG A 320 4.08 6.85 -12.86
N ILE A 321 4.69 5.98 -13.67
CA ILE A 321 4.04 5.39 -14.84
C ILE A 321 2.79 4.60 -14.42
N THR A 322 2.85 3.77 -13.37
CA THR A 322 1.68 3.01 -12.89
C THR A 322 0.53 3.88 -12.41
N SER A 323 0.82 5.12 -12.01
CA SER A 323 -0.22 6.07 -11.59
C SER A 323 -0.92 6.72 -12.78
N VAL A 324 -0.19 7.12 -13.83
CA VAL A 324 -0.79 7.84 -14.97
C VAL A 324 -1.43 6.94 -16.01
N LEU A 325 -0.97 5.70 -16.15
CA LEU A 325 -1.45 4.80 -17.21
C LEU A 325 -2.93 4.42 -17.09
N PRO A 326 -3.48 4.05 -15.92
CA PRO A 326 -4.89 3.74 -15.81
C PRO A 326 -5.77 4.93 -16.20
N ARG A 327 -5.50 6.09 -15.66
CA ARG A 327 -6.32 7.29 -15.82
C ARG A 327 -6.28 7.86 -17.23
N PHE A 328 -5.09 8.00 -17.84
CA PHE A 328 -4.91 8.73 -19.10
C PHE A 328 -4.79 7.83 -20.34
N PHE A 329 -4.53 6.54 -20.12
CA PHE A 329 -4.40 5.59 -21.22
C PHE A 329 -5.43 4.44 -21.13
N GLY A 330 -6.19 4.33 -20.02
CA GLY A 330 -7.09 3.20 -19.80
C GLY A 330 -6.36 1.86 -19.74
N LEU A 331 -5.08 1.86 -19.36
CA LEU A 331 -4.27 0.66 -19.16
C LEU A 331 -4.26 0.32 -17.66
N ASN A 332 -5.38 -0.25 -17.21
CA ASN A 332 -5.62 -0.55 -15.79
C ASN A 332 -5.34 -2.00 -15.40
N GLN A 333 -4.96 -2.86 -16.36
CA GLN A 333 -4.58 -4.25 -16.09
C GLN A 333 -3.06 -4.38 -16.11
N LEU A 334 -2.44 -3.94 -15.03
CA LEU A 334 -1.00 -3.94 -14.86
C LEU A 334 -0.59 -4.37 -13.45
N PHE A 335 0.65 -4.81 -13.33
CA PHE A 335 1.29 -5.02 -12.04
C PHE A 335 2.63 -4.27 -11.97
N PHE A 336 3.06 -3.98 -10.76
CA PHE A 336 4.40 -3.49 -10.45
C PHE A 336 5.04 -4.41 -9.41
N LEU A 337 6.28 -4.82 -9.66
CA LEU A 337 7.07 -5.64 -8.75
C LEU A 337 8.43 -5.00 -8.53
N ARG A 338 8.91 -5.05 -7.29
CA ARG A 338 10.28 -4.73 -6.95
C ARG A 338 10.93 -5.91 -6.26
N PHE A 339 11.97 -6.43 -6.88
CA PHE A 339 12.82 -7.48 -6.31
C PHE A 339 14.15 -6.92 -5.84
N THR A 340 14.73 -7.58 -4.87
CA THR A 340 16.11 -7.37 -4.42
C THR A 340 16.81 -8.71 -4.31
N ASN A 341 18.11 -8.71 -4.59
CA ASN A 341 18.97 -9.85 -4.31
C ASN A 341 20.29 -9.37 -3.70
N THR A 342 20.95 -10.26 -2.97
CA THR A 342 22.35 -10.09 -2.60
C THR A 342 23.23 -10.67 -3.72
N GLN A 343 24.37 -10.02 -4.02
CA GLN A 343 25.27 -10.49 -5.10
C GLN A 343 25.85 -11.90 -4.87
N LYS A 344 25.75 -12.40 -3.63
CA LYS A 344 26.36 -13.69 -3.22
C LYS A 344 25.38 -14.87 -3.26
N ASN A 345 24.07 -14.63 -3.15
CA ASN A 345 23.06 -15.68 -3.00
C ASN A 345 22.06 -15.63 -4.15
N ASP A 346 21.60 -16.80 -4.61
CA ASP A 346 20.50 -16.92 -5.59
C ASP A 346 19.11 -16.71 -4.94
N GLU A 347 19.05 -15.87 -3.89
CA GLU A 347 17.84 -15.48 -3.21
C GLU A 347 17.28 -14.18 -3.78
N TYR A 348 16.01 -14.22 -4.15
CA TYR A 348 15.28 -13.10 -4.71
C TYR A 348 14.09 -12.78 -3.82
N VAL A 349 14.07 -11.58 -3.25
CA VAL A 349 13.05 -11.15 -2.30
C VAL A 349 12.19 -10.06 -2.94
N ILE A 350 10.87 -10.28 -2.96
CA ILE A 350 9.91 -9.24 -3.32
C ILE A 350 9.82 -8.23 -2.17
N THR A 351 10.03 -6.97 -2.48
CA THR A 351 10.04 -5.89 -1.48
C THR A 351 8.93 -4.87 -1.66
N LYS A 352 8.37 -4.81 -2.87
CA LYS A 352 7.16 -4.02 -3.19
C LYS A 352 6.39 -4.69 -4.31
N GLU A 353 5.09 -4.51 -4.28
CA GLU A 353 4.18 -4.98 -5.29
C GLU A 353 2.92 -4.12 -5.34
N LEU A 354 2.32 -4.06 -6.51
CA LEU A 354 1.03 -3.45 -6.81
C LEU A 354 0.39 -4.28 -7.92
N HIS A 355 -0.89 -4.58 -7.81
CA HIS A 355 -1.67 -5.29 -8.81
C HIS A 355 -2.96 -4.55 -9.08
N LEU A 356 -3.26 -4.26 -10.35
CA LEU A 356 -4.46 -3.58 -10.81
C LEU A 356 -5.07 -4.38 -11.97
N PRO A 357 -6.25 -4.89 -11.87
CA PRO A 357 -6.89 -5.74 -10.87
C PRO A 357 -6.28 -7.17 -10.87
N LYS A 358 -6.81 -8.10 -10.15
CA LYS A 358 -6.26 -9.39 -9.67
C LYS A 358 -6.16 -10.60 -10.63
N PRO A 359 -5.80 -10.58 -11.93
CA PRO A 359 -5.53 -11.84 -12.63
C PRO A 359 -4.16 -12.44 -12.30
N HIS A 360 -3.27 -11.65 -11.73
CA HIS A 360 -1.91 -12.09 -11.41
C HIS A 360 -1.61 -11.83 -9.93
N ASN A 361 -1.35 -12.89 -9.19
CA ASN A 361 -1.00 -12.82 -7.78
C ASN A 361 0.33 -13.54 -7.51
N PRO A 362 1.48 -12.82 -7.54
CA PRO A 362 2.78 -13.42 -7.21
C PRO A 362 2.92 -13.84 -5.75
N HIS A 363 1.91 -13.53 -4.90
CA HIS A 363 1.85 -13.98 -3.51
C HIS A 363 1.57 -15.47 -3.33
N GLY A 364 1.43 -16.20 -4.39
CA GLY A 364 1.36 -17.64 -4.29
C GLY A 364 2.61 -18.29 -3.68
N ASN A 365 3.61 -17.49 -3.28
CA ASN A 365 4.79 -18.01 -2.63
C ASN A 365 4.51 -18.35 -1.17
N GLN A 366 4.07 -19.56 -0.93
CA GLN A 366 4.07 -20.14 0.41
C GLN A 366 5.53 -20.22 0.90
N LEU A 367 5.73 -20.20 2.19
CA LEU A 367 7.03 -20.34 2.84
C LEU A 367 7.89 -21.39 2.12
N ASN A 368 9.04 -20.94 1.59
CA ASN A 368 10.07 -21.74 0.90
C ASN A 368 9.87 -22.06 -0.59
N GLU A 369 8.86 -21.54 -1.29
CA GLU A 369 8.80 -21.69 -2.74
C GLU A 369 9.72 -20.69 -3.47
N HIS A 370 10.25 -21.10 -4.60
CA HIS A 370 11.15 -20.28 -5.42
C HIS A 370 10.38 -19.63 -6.57
N TYR A 371 10.42 -18.30 -6.67
CA TYR A 371 9.88 -17.58 -7.82
C TYR A 371 10.46 -18.10 -9.13
N CYS A 372 9.65 -18.13 -10.18
CA CYS A 372 10.06 -18.59 -11.48
C CYS A 372 11.31 -17.85 -11.97
N ARG A 373 12.39 -18.57 -12.17
CA ARG A 373 13.70 -18.02 -12.59
C ARG A 373 13.67 -17.44 -14.01
N ARG A 374 12.63 -17.70 -14.78
CA ARG A 374 12.41 -17.15 -16.13
C ARG A 374 11.73 -15.77 -16.13
N TRP A 375 11.32 -15.26 -14.96
CA TRP A 375 10.82 -13.88 -14.87
C TRP A 375 11.90 -12.88 -15.22
N ILE A 376 11.54 -11.91 -16.06
CA ILE A 376 12.46 -10.84 -16.47
C ILE A 376 13.05 -10.08 -15.28
N THR A 377 12.27 -9.88 -14.23
CA THR A 377 12.71 -9.19 -13.00
C THR A 377 13.85 -9.90 -12.28
N ILE A 378 13.97 -11.24 -12.42
CA ILE A 378 15.04 -12.05 -11.87
C ILE A 378 16.19 -12.13 -12.86
N ASN A 379 15.91 -12.40 -14.15
CA ASN A 379 16.94 -12.52 -15.17
C ASN A 379 17.77 -11.23 -15.31
N ILE A 380 17.13 -10.08 -15.24
CA ILE A 380 17.83 -8.80 -15.33
C ILE A 380 18.76 -8.56 -14.11
N LEU A 381 18.43 -9.10 -12.93
CA LEU A 381 19.33 -9.06 -11.77
C LEU A 381 20.55 -9.94 -11.96
N LYS A 382 20.37 -11.13 -12.56
CA LYS A 382 21.49 -12.02 -12.93
C LYS A 382 22.41 -11.34 -13.95
N GLU A 383 21.83 -10.75 -15.00
CA GLU A 383 22.59 -10.00 -16.01
C GLU A 383 23.37 -8.83 -15.40
N LEU A 384 22.73 -8.05 -14.52
CA LEU A 384 23.39 -6.95 -13.83
C LEU A 384 24.57 -7.43 -12.99
N ALA A 385 24.40 -8.55 -12.26
CA ALA A 385 25.47 -9.12 -11.45
C ALA A 385 26.67 -9.58 -12.30
N LEU A 386 26.44 -10.15 -13.49
CA LEU A 386 27.48 -10.48 -14.44
C LEU A 386 28.24 -9.24 -14.93
N LYS A 387 27.51 -8.21 -15.38
CA LYS A 387 28.12 -6.93 -15.79
C LYS A 387 28.93 -6.26 -14.68
N GLN A 388 28.49 -6.40 -13.42
CA GLN A 388 29.22 -5.84 -12.28
C GLN A 388 30.52 -6.60 -11.96
N LYS A 389 30.63 -7.88 -12.33
CA LYS A 389 31.90 -8.62 -12.25
C LYS A 389 32.92 -8.09 -13.27
N GLU A 390 32.45 -7.73 -14.48
CA GLU A 390 33.29 -7.17 -15.54
C GLU A 390 33.57 -5.67 -15.27
N ASN A 391 32.56 -4.91 -14.87
CA ASN A 391 32.66 -3.48 -14.57
C ASN A 391 31.90 -3.12 -13.28
N LYS A 392 32.63 -2.84 -12.19
CA LYS A 392 32.05 -2.47 -10.88
C LYS A 392 31.09 -1.26 -10.92
N LYS A 393 31.20 -0.40 -11.93
CA LYS A 393 30.35 0.79 -12.12
C LYS A 393 29.24 0.57 -13.15
N ALA A 394 28.80 -0.68 -13.40
CA ALA A 394 27.69 -0.94 -14.30
C ALA A 394 26.46 -0.10 -13.92
N GLY A 395 26.01 0.72 -14.85
CA GLY A 395 24.83 1.57 -14.70
C GLY A 395 23.52 0.77 -14.70
N PRO A 396 22.37 1.46 -14.62
CA PRO A 396 21.09 0.79 -14.74
C PRO A 396 20.93 0.16 -16.13
N ILE A 397 20.36 -1.05 -16.17
CA ILE A 397 20.03 -1.77 -17.40
C ILE A 397 18.52 -1.93 -17.52
N VAL A 398 18.01 -1.96 -18.75
CA VAL A 398 16.59 -2.19 -19.03
C VAL A 398 16.42 -3.37 -19.97
N ARG A 399 15.36 -4.16 -19.74
CA ARG A 399 14.98 -5.28 -20.59
C ARG A 399 13.47 -5.36 -20.70
N VAL A 400 13.01 -5.97 -21.79
CA VAL A 400 11.60 -6.29 -22.03
C VAL A 400 11.44 -7.76 -22.33
N GLN A 401 10.28 -8.30 -21.98
CA GLN A 401 9.91 -9.68 -22.22
C GLN A 401 8.40 -9.79 -22.35
N ARG A 402 7.94 -10.66 -23.22
CA ARG A 402 6.57 -11.15 -23.24
C ARG A 402 6.54 -12.44 -22.40
N SER A 403 5.84 -12.41 -21.28
CA SER A 403 5.75 -13.50 -20.31
C SER A 403 4.42 -14.21 -20.47
N LEU A 404 4.42 -15.44 -20.98
CA LEU A 404 3.23 -16.28 -21.12
C LEU A 404 3.15 -17.20 -19.90
N TYR A 405 2.12 -16.98 -19.06
CA TYR A 405 1.88 -17.80 -17.88
C TYR A 405 1.22 -19.11 -18.25
N ILE A 406 1.84 -20.23 -17.88
CA ILE A 406 1.46 -21.56 -18.34
C ILE A 406 0.10 -21.98 -17.79
N ASP A 407 -0.16 -21.72 -16.52
CA ASP A 407 -1.40 -22.18 -15.86
C ASP A 407 -2.62 -21.32 -16.22
N SER A 408 -2.45 -20.00 -16.36
CA SER A 408 -3.55 -19.09 -16.67
C SER A 408 -3.73 -18.80 -18.15
N GLY A 409 -2.72 -19.06 -18.98
CA GLY A 409 -2.68 -18.65 -20.39
C GLY A 409 -2.56 -17.14 -20.59
N ASN A 410 -2.44 -16.35 -19.52
CA ASN A 410 -2.29 -14.91 -19.60
C ASN A 410 -0.91 -14.54 -20.12
N GLU A 411 -0.87 -13.61 -21.06
CA GLU A 411 0.38 -13.04 -21.58
C GLU A 411 0.57 -11.62 -21.07
N TYR A 412 1.77 -11.33 -20.52
CA TYR A 412 2.12 -10.02 -20.02
C TYR A 412 3.32 -9.44 -20.75
N PHE A 413 3.20 -8.17 -21.16
CA PHE A 413 4.31 -7.38 -21.64
C PHE A 413 5.02 -6.75 -20.46
N CYS A 414 6.24 -7.19 -20.17
CA CYS A 414 6.99 -6.80 -19.00
C CYS A 414 8.18 -5.91 -19.35
N ILE A 415 8.28 -4.74 -18.71
CA ILE A 415 9.45 -3.84 -18.80
C ILE A 415 10.13 -3.87 -17.43
N SER A 416 11.42 -4.18 -17.38
CA SER A 416 12.20 -4.25 -16.15
C SER A 416 13.45 -3.37 -16.22
N ILE A 417 13.74 -2.65 -15.14
CA ILE A 417 15.00 -1.91 -14.93
C ILE A 417 15.68 -2.47 -13.69
N ALA A 418 16.98 -2.80 -13.81
CA ALA A 418 17.79 -3.20 -12.68
C ALA A 418 18.97 -2.27 -12.44
N ARG A 419 19.33 -2.08 -11.17
CA ARG A 419 20.49 -1.29 -10.74
C ARG A 419 21.03 -1.76 -9.39
N ALA A 420 22.26 -1.34 -9.06
CA ALA A 420 22.76 -1.44 -7.70
C ALA A 420 21.90 -0.63 -6.72
N MET A 421 21.74 -1.13 -5.51
CA MET A 421 21.04 -0.43 -4.43
C MET A 421 22.00 0.48 -3.67
N TYR A 422 21.52 1.68 -3.38
CA TYR A 422 22.17 2.63 -2.48
C TYR A 422 21.18 3.04 -1.38
N PRO A 423 21.61 3.21 -0.15
CA PRO A 423 22.98 3.11 0.38
C PRO A 423 23.40 1.69 0.81
N THR A 424 22.71 0.64 0.37
CA THR A 424 22.96 -0.74 0.79
C THR A 424 23.99 -1.39 -0.14
N PRO A 425 25.25 -1.61 0.29
CA PRO A 425 26.26 -2.21 -0.56
C PRO A 425 25.94 -3.69 -0.87
N ASN A 426 26.47 -4.19 -1.99
CA ASN A 426 26.35 -5.58 -2.43
C ASN A 426 24.91 -6.09 -2.65
N LYS A 427 23.94 -5.19 -2.79
CA LYS A 427 22.57 -5.52 -3.16
C LYS A 427 22.20 -4.89 -4.49
N ASN A 428 21.45 -5.61 -5.29
CA ASN A 428 20.84 -5.13 -6.51
C ASN A 428 19.31 -5.06 -6.35
N SER A 429 18.67 -4.22 -7.15
CA SER A 429 17.23 -4.13 -7.21
C SER A 429 16.76 -4.07 -8.64
N SER A 430 15.71 -4.82 -8.96
CA SER A 430 14.93 -4.66 -10.19
C SER A 430 13.56 -4.09 -9.89
N VAL A 431 13.04 -3.29 -10.80
CA VAL A 431 11.66 -2.80 -10.81
C VAL A 431 11.03 -3.17 -12.14
N THR A 432 9.85 -3.76 -12.11
CA THR A 432 9.17 -4.29 -13.29
C THR A 432 7.74 -3.82 -13.32
N ILE A 433 7.27 -3.34 -14.47
CA ILE A 433 5.85 -3.19 -14.78
C ILE A 433 5.50 -4.27 -15.80
N GLY A 434 4.42 -5.00 -15.55
CA GLY A 434 3.84 -5.95 -16.49
C GLY A 434 2.43 -5.53 -16.87
N PHE A 435 2.13 -5.53 -18.16
CA PHE A 435 0.84 -5.19 -18.73
C PHE A 435 0.18 -6.44 -19.29
N LEU A 436 -1.06 -6.70 -18.92
CA LEU A 436 -1.83 -7.76 -19.55
C LEU A 436 -2.01 -7.43 -21.04
N MET A 437 -1.61 -8.33 -21.93
CA MET A 437 -1.64 -8.14 -23.38
C MET A 437 -3.04 -8.36 -23.96
N ASN A 438 -4.01 -7.62 -23.42
CA ASN A 438 -5.38 -7.59 -23.92
C ASN A 438 -5.51 -6.69 -25.18
N LYS A 439 -6.73 -6.57 -25.71
CA LYS A 439 -7.03 -5.76 -26.88
C LYS A 439 -6.66 -4.28 -26.69
N ASP A 440 -6.94 -3.73 -25.51
CA ASP A 440 -6.67 -2.32 -25.20
C ASP A 440 -5.17 -2.01 -25.19
N PHE A 441 -4.37 -2.88 -24.61
CA PHE A 441 -2.91 -2.75 -24.63
C PHE A 441 -2.35 -2.82 -26.06
N LYS A 442 -2.77 -3.84 -26.84
CA LYS A 442 -2.30 -4.05 -28.22
C LYS A 442 -2.67 -2.89 -29.15
N ASN A 443 -3.80 -2.24 -28.92
CA ASN A 443 -4.24 -1.08 -29.71
C ASN A 443 -3.43 0.18 -29.40
N LYS A 444 -2.90 0.33 -28.17
CA LYS A 444 -2.24 1.53 -27.71
C LYS A 444 -0.71 1.47 -27.81
N VAL A 445 -0.11 0.31 -27.63
CA VAL A 445 1.35 0.11 -27.59
C VAL A 445 1.80 -0.60 -28.86
N ARG A 446 2.27 0.11 -29.87
CA ARG A 446 2.57 -0.44 -31.18
C ARG A 446 3.72 -1.46 -31.21
N PHE A 447 4.73 -1.30 -30.37
CA PHE A 447 5.88 -2.22 -30.29
C PHE A 447 5.58 -3.55 -29.56
N TRP A 448 4.36 -3.81 -29.17
CA TRP A 448 4.03 -5.05 -28.46
C TRP A 448 4.41 -6.32 -29.24
N ASN A 449 4.43 -6.24 -30.58
CA ASN A 449 4.75 -7.33 -31.50
C ASN A 449 6.13 -7.19 -32.15
N ASP A 450 7.04 -6.45 -31.57
CA ASP A 450 8.41 -6.35 -32.08
C ASP A 450 9.09 -7.74 -31.98
N SER A 451 9.59 -8.25 -33.12
CA SER A 451 10.21 -9.59 -33.22
C SER A 451 11.48 -9.73 -32.37
N ASN A 452 12.08 -8.60 -31.96
CA ASN A 452 13.26 -8.62 -31.09
C ASN A 452 12.90 -8.84 -29.60
N ILE A 453 11.62 -8.86 -29.26
CA ILE A 453 11.17 -9.09 -27.88
C ILE A 453 10.95 -10.57 -27.63
N ALA A 454 11.75 -11.14 -26.74
CA ALA A 454 11.68 -12.55 -26.40
C ALA A 454 10.31 -12.90 -25.75
N VAL A 455 9.69 -13.99 -26.24
CA VAL A 455 8.51 -14.60 -25.62
C VAL A 455 9.01 -15.75 -24.75
N ARG A 456 8.66 -15.74 -23.45
CA ARG A 456 9.04 -16.79 -22.52
C ARG A 456 7.84 -17.37 -21.81
N MET A 457 7.76 -18.69 -21.78
CA MET A 457 6.82 -19.40 -20.91
C MET A 457 7.31 -19.27 -19.46
N VAL A 458 6.43 -18.85 -18.55
CA VAL A 458 6.71 -18.63 -17.14
C VAL A 458 5.61 -19.23 -16.27
N ASN A 459 5.91 -19.42 -14.99
CA ASN A 459 4.90 -19.71 -13.98
C ASN A 459 5.12 -18.77 -12.77
N GLU A 460 4.37 -18.93 -11.70
CA GLU A 460 4.54 -18.17 -10.46
C GLU A 460 5.77 -18.64 -9.70
N THR A 461 5.86 -19.95 -9.44
CA THR A 461 6.98 -20.58 -8.71
C THR A 461 7.51 -21.79 -9.44
N CYS A 462 8.72 -22.23 -9.09
CA CYS A 462 9.30 -23.44 -9.66
C CYS A 462 8.58 -24.71 -9.17
N GLU A 463 8.14 -24.72 -7.92
CA GLU A 463 7.48 -25.85 -7.27
C GLU A 463 6.14 -26.20 -7.93
N ARG A 464 5.38 -25.19 -8.34
CA ARG A 464 4.06 -25.36 -8.99
C ARG A 464 4.14 -25.46 -10.50
N CYS A 465 5.34 -25.32 -11.08
CA CYS A 465 5.51 -25.26 -12.52
C CYS A 465 5.42 -26.65 -13.14
N ARG A 466 4.57 -26.82 -14.16
CA ARG A 466 4.36 -28.07 -14.91
C ARG A 466 5.44 -28.32 -15.97
N LEU A 467 6.34 -27.36 -16.24
CA LEU A 467 7.44 -27.57 -17.18
C LEU A 467 8.48 -28.48 -16.54
N THR A 468 8.61 -29.70 -17.04
CA THR A 468 9.58 -30.67 -16.55
C THR A 468 10.96 -30.47 -17.16
N ASP A 469 11.07 -29.86 -18.34
CA ASP A 469 12.28 -29.61 -19.12
C ASP A 469 12.93 -28.25 -18.91
N CYS A 470 12.53 -27.53 -17.85
CA CYS A 470 13.02 -26.18 -17.59
C CYS A 470 14.46 -26.17 -17.06
N GLN A 471 15.40 -25.74 -17.88
CA GLN A 471 16.83 -25.63 -17.51
C GLN A 471 17.12 -24.58 -16.42
N GLU A 472 16.20 -23.66 -16.15
CA GLU A 472 16.33 -22.62 -15.12
C GLU A 472 15.63 -23.00 -13.80
N ARG A 473 15.08 -24.23 -13.73
CA ARG A 473 14.39 -24.75 -12.54
C ARG A 473 15.40 -24.98 -11.41
N VAL A 474 15.02 -24.65 -10.19
CA VAL A 474 15.88 -24.73 -8.99
C VAL A 474 15.42 -25.80 -7.99
N VAL A 475 14.36 -26.50 -8.31
CA VAL A 475 13.81 -27.63 -7.53
C VAL A 475 13.59 -28.82 -8.46
N GLU A 476 13.54 -30.02 -7.93
CA GLU A 476 13.21 -31.23 -8.70
C GLU A 476 11.80 -31.11 -9.30
N ALA A 477 11.58 -31.71 -10.47
CA ALA A 477 10.34 -31.64 -11.22
C ALA A 477 9.25 -32.53 -10.61
#